data_dc2a9c2fe23eb07eeae2b0a2989c0702
#
_entry.id   dc2a9c2fe23eb07eeae2b0a2989c0702
#
_cell.length_a   1.000
_cell.length_b   1.000
_cell.length_c   1.000
_cell.angle_alpha   90.00
_cell.angle_beta   90.00
_cell.angle_gamma   90.00
#
_symmetry.space_group_name_H-M   'P 1'
#
loop_
_entity.id
_entity.type
_entity.pdbx_description
1 polymer ?
#
loop_
_entity_poly.entity_id
_entity_poly.type
_entity_poly.pdbx_seq_one_letter_code
_entity_poly.pdbx_strand_id
1 'polypeptide(L)'
;MVVDTETTSVNKPFCYNVGYVIADLEDNGSFQILEKKEFIVKQVWRNTMLFSTAYYAEKKPIYTNKLRHKADYNNICVLRYDEIMEEVQKSIDNYNVKIAYAYNSQFDEKVFKFNCEWFRTENPFAEIPFFDIRAYFINAVKDSNDYKAFCEYFKLFTDSENYSTTAETAYKFIINDDTFVEAHTALNDSEIEMEILD
;
A
#
# COMPACT_ATOMS: atom_id res chain seq x y z
N MET A 1 -9.49 -2.16 -6.67
CA MET A 1 -8.23 -2.73 -6.11
C MET A 1 -7.53 -1.63 -5.33
N VAL A 2 -7.17 -1.87 -4.09
CA VAL A 2 -6.23 -1.02 -3.33
C VAL A 2 -4.86 -1.67 -3.41
N VAL A 3 -3.81 -0.91 -3.70
CA VAL A 3 -2.45 -1.42 -3.90
C VAL A 3 -1.44 -0.50 -3.23
N ASP A 4 -0.45 -1.09 -2.58
CA ASP A 4 0.68 -0.39 -1.99
C ASP A 4 2.01 -1.04 -2.38
N THR A 5 3.08 -0.24 -2.37
CA THR A 5 4.43 -0.68 -2.72
C THR A 5 5.49 -0.18 -1.75
N GLU A 6 6.32 -1.09 -1.28
CA GLU A 6 7.50 -0.72 -0.49
C GLU A 6 8.77 -0.64 -1.35
N THR A 7 9.54 0.41 -1.16
CA THR A 7 10.67 0.74 -2.03
C THR A 7 11.96 1.02 -1.29
N THR A 8 13.07 0.93 -2.00
CA THR A 8 14.40 1.22 -1.44
C THR A 8 14.66 2.72 -1.27
N SER A 9 14.00 3.58 -2.04
CA SER A 9 14.14 5.03 -1.94
C SER A 9 13.08 5.78 -2.75
N VAL A 10 12.84 7.03 -2.45
CA VAL A 10 11.90 7.89 -3.19
C VAL A 10 12.42 8.27 -4.59
N ASN A 11 13.73 8.44 -4.76
CA ASN A 11 14.32 8.92 -6.02
C ASN A 11 14.48 7.82 -7.06
N LYS A 12 14.97 6.67 -6.66
CA LYS A 12 15.10 5.46 -7.48
C LYS A 12 14.33 4.35 -6.77
N PRO A 13 13.01 4.30 -6.94
CA PRO A 13 12.14 3.49 -6.11
C PRO A 13 12.13 2.03 -6.56
N PHE A 14 13.25 1.33 -6.34
CA PHE A 14 13.26 -0.12 -6.53
C PHE A 14 12.30 -0.78 -5.56
N CYS A 15 11.25 -1.33 -6.10
CA CYS A 15 10.21 -2.00 -5.35
C CYS A 15 10.75 -3.33 -4.78
N TYR A 16 10.57 -3.56 -3.47
CA TYR A 16 10.92 -4.82 -2.84
C TYR A 16 9.71 -5.59 -2.29
N ASN A 17 8.58 -4.92 -2.13
CA ASN A 17 7.32 -5.54 -1.71
C ASN A 17 6.15 -4.92 -2.47
N VAL A 18 5.22 -5.73 -2.92
CA VAL A 18 3.95 -5.34 -3.56
C VAL A 18 2.84 -6.03 -2.80
N GLY A 19 1.86 -5.28 -2.36
CA GLY A 19 0.66 -5.78 -1.72
C GLY A 19 -0.60 -5.21 -2.36
N TYR A 20 -1.67 -5.98 -2.36
CA TYR A 20 -2.97 -5.45 -2.80
C TYR A 20 -4.16 -6.20 -2.21
N VAL A 21 -5.26 -5.47 -2.14
CA VAL A 21 -6.59 -5.97 -1.80
C VAL A 21 -7.52 -5.70 -2.97
N ILE A 22 -8.23 -6.71 -3.45
CA ILE A 22 -9.33 -6.56 -4.40
C ILE A 22 -10.63 -6.73 -3.66
N ALA A 23 -11.53 -5.78 -3.85
CA ALA A 23 -12.87 -5.83 -3.28
C ALA A 23 -13.91 -5.40 -4.30
N ASP A 24 -15.12 -5.86 -4.11
CA ASP A 24 -16.31 -5.39 -4.82
C ASP A 24 -17.15 -4.52 -3.88
N LEU A 25 -17.77 -3.49 -4.42
CA LEU A 25 -18.66 -2.61 -3.68
C LEU A 25 -20.06 -3.21 -3.72
N GLU A 26 -20.57 -3.59 -2.56
CA GLU A 26 -21.94 -4.10 -2.43
C GLU A 26 -23.00 -3.00 -2.45
N ASP A 27 -24.23 -3.37 -2.73
CA ASP A 27 -25.38 -2.44 -2.78
C ASP A 27 -25.61 -1.68 -1.46
N ASN A 28 -25.18 -2.24 -0.34
CA ASN A 28 -25.29 -1.62 1.00
C ASN A 28 -24.18 -0.60 1.27
N GLY A 29 -23.21 -0.43 0.35
CA GLY A 29 -22.07 0.46 0.45
C GLY A 29 -20.83 -0.16 1.11
N SER A 30 -20.89 -1.40 1.61
CA SER A 30 -19.72 -2.07 2.18
C SER A 30 -18.86 -2.75 1.11
N PHE A 31 -17.61 -3.05 1.45
CA PHE A 31 -16.72 -3.78 0.56
C PHE A 31 -16.67 -5.28 0.89
N GLN A 32 -16.93 -6.11 -0.12
CA GLN A 32 -16.64 -7.54 -0.07
C GLN A 32 -15.23 -7.81 -0.57
N ILE A 33 -14.34 -8.29 0.30
CA ILE A 33 -12.98 -8.66 -0.10
C ILE A 33 -13.02 -9.92 -0.95
N LEU A 34 -12.45 -9.85 -2.14
CA LEU A 34 -12.38 -10.95 -3.11
C LEU A 34 -11.00 -11.61 -3.14
N GLU A 35 -9.94 -10.83 -3.04
CA GLU A 35 -8.56 -11.32 -3.05
C GLU A 35 -7.64 -10.43 -2.24
N LYS A 36 -6.64 -11.06 -1.59
CA LYS A 36 -5.50 -10.38 -0.97
C LYS A 36 -4.22 -11.10 -1.39
N LYS A 37 -3.23 -10.36 -1.87
CA LYS A 37 -1.91 -10.94 -2.23
C LYS A 37 -0.77 -10.04 -1.75
N GLU A 38 0.33 -10.71 -1.41
CA GLU A 38 1.59 -10.06 -1.06
C GLU A 38 2.76 -10.75 -1.76
N PHE A 39 3.64 -9.95 -2.37
CA PHE A 39 4.82 -10.43 -3.08
C PHE A 39 6.08 -9.70 -2.64
N ILE A 40 7.16 -10.47 -2.52
CA ILE A 40 8.51 -9.93 -2.33
C ILE A 40 9.26 -10.01 -3.65
N VAL A 41 9.81 -8.89 -4.11
CA VAL A 41 10.56 -8.80 -5.36
C VAL A 41 11.94 -9.42 -5.19
N LYS A 42 12.14 -10.59 -5.79
CA LYS A 42 13.34 -11.42 -5.64
C LYS A 42 14.64 -10.70 -5.98
N GLN A 43 14.65 -9.89 -7.05
CA GLN A 43 15.85 -9.19 -7.54
C GLN A 43 16.34 -8.15 -6.51
N VAL A 44 15.42 -7.45 -5.85
CA VAL A 44 15.74 -6.45 -4.83
C VAL A 44 16.02 -7.11 -3.49
N TRP A 45 15.19 -8.04 -3.06
CA TRP A 45 15.33 -8.77 -1.81
C TRP A 45 16.66 -9.50 -1.64
N ARG A 46 17.16 -10.13 -2.73
CA ARG A 46 18.43 -10.84 -2.73
C ARG A 46 19.65 -9.94 -2.88
N ASN A 47 19.46 -8.70 -3.33
CA ASN A 47 20.52 -7.71 -3.39
C ASN A 47 20.62 -7.00 -2.04
N THR A 48 21.45 -7.57 -1.14
CA THR A 48 21.59 -7.06 0.23
C THR A 48 22.10 -5.62 0.28
N MET A 49 22.95 -5.22 -0.70
CA MET A 49 23.47 -3.87 -0.79
C MET A 49 22.35 -2.87 -1.16
N LEU A 50 21.51 -3.23 -2.13
CA LEU A 50 20.38 -2.42 -2.52
C LEU A 50 19.29 -2.38 -1.42
N PHE A 51 18.95 -3.53 -0.85
CA PHE A 51 17.94 -3.63 0.21
C PHE A 51 18.35 -2.84 1.47
N SER A 52 19.64 -2.81 1.81
CA SER A 52 20.12 -2.05 2.99
C SER A 52 19.94 -0.54 2.86
N THR A 53 19.64 -0.03 1.65
CA THR A 53 19.32 1.39 1.44
C THR A 53 17.82 1.69 1.59
N ALA A 54 16.99 0.68 1.80
CA ALA A 54 15.56 0.87 2.00
C ALA A 54 15.28 1.64 3.30
N TYR A 55 14.30 2.55 3.24
CA TYR A 55 13.90 3.33 4.41
C TYR A 55 13.44 2.41 5.57
N TYR A 56 12.76 1.33 5.25
CA TYR A 56 12.31 0.32 6.21
C TYR A 56 13.14 -0.97 6.17
N ALA A 57 14.47 -0.87 5.96
CA ALA A 57 15.36 -2.04 5.94
C ALA A 57 15.32 -2.86 7.24
N GLU A 58 15.06 -2.20 8.38
CA GLU A 58 14.90 -2.83 9.70
C GLU A 58 13.64 -3.70 9.80
N LYS A 59 12.66 -3.55 8.91
CA LYS A 59 11.46 -4.40 8.83
C LYS A 59 11.72 -5.78 8.20
N LYS A 60 12.92 -6.02 7.68
CA LYS A 60 13.31 -7.32 7.10
C LYS A 60 12.94 -8.55 7.95
N PRO A 61 13.05 -8.53 9.29
CA PRO A 61 12.60 -9.64 10.13
C PRO A 61 11.11 -9.96 10.01
N ILE A 62 10.24 -8.97 9.79
CA ILE A 62 8.79 -9.14 9.59
C ILE A 62 8.56 -10.01 8.35
N TYR A 63 9.15 -9.65 7.22
CA TYR A 63 9.05 -10.42 5.97
C TYR A 63 9.63 -11.83 6.11
N THR A 64 10.74 -11.96 6.84
CA THR A 64 11.35 -13.27 7.10
C THR A 64 10.40 -14.17 7.90
N ASN A 65 9.68 -13.61 8.87
CA ASN A 65 8.67 -14.31 9.63
C ASN A 65 7.46 -14.68 8.75
N LYS A 66 6.93 -13.73 7.99
CA LYS A 66 5.84 -14.00 7.03
C LYS A 66 6.19 -15.13 6.06
N LEU A 67 7.42 -15.16 5.54
CA LEU A 67 7.89 -16.21 4.63
C LEU A 67 8.02 -17.59 5.28
N ARG A 68 8.26 -17.67 6.58
CA ARG A 68 8.31 -18.93 7.34
C ARG A 68 6.92 -19.49 7.61
N HIS A 69 5.93 -18.62 7.76
CA HIS A 69 4.55 -18.94 8.15
C HIS A 69 3.55 -18.56 7.04
N LYS A 70 3.88 -18.86 5.78
CA LYS A 70 3.14 -18.40 4.59
C LYS A 70 1.63 -18.62 4.65
N ALA A 71 1.19 -19.75 5.21
CA ALA A 71 -0.23 -20.08 5.32
C ALA A 71 -1.02 -19.07 6.18
N ASP A 72 -0.34 -18.43 7.15
CA ASP A 72 -0.93 -17.45 8.05
C ASP A 72 -0.90 -16.03 7.46
N TYR A 73 -0.19 -15.83 6.32
CA TYR A 73 0.06 -14.54 5.69
C TYR A 73 -0.29 -14.55 4.19
N ASN A 74 -1.50 -14.97 3.83
CA ASN A 74 -2.02 -14.96 2.46
C ASN A 74 -1.06 -15.58 1.42
N ASN A 75 -0.28 -16.59 1.84
CA ASN A 75 0.70 -17.28 1.00
C ASN A 75 1.73 -16.35 0.33
N ILE A 76 2.23 -15.36 1.06
CA ILE A 76 3.27 -14.45 0.58
C ILE A 76 4.36 -15.18 -0.23
N CYS A 77 4.70 -14.67 -1.39
CA CYS A 77 5.63 -15.29 -2.32
C CYS A 77 6.82 -14.40 -2.65
N VAL A 78 7.99 -15.04 -2.89
CA VAL A 78 9.18 -14.37 -3.43
C VAL A 78 9.26 -14.69 -4.92
N LEU A 79 8.92 -13.74 -5.77
CA LEU A 79 8.89 -13.89 -7.23
C LEU A 79 9.78 -12.83 -7.88
N ARG A 80 10.10 -13.01 -9.16
CA ARG A 80 10.72 -11.98 -9.99
C ARG A 80 9.68 -10.89 -10.24
N TYR A 81 10.13 -9.68 -10.52
CA TYR A 81 9.20 -8.55 -10.73
C TYR A 81 8.29 -8.78 -11.94
N ASP A 82 8.81 -9.34 -13.02
CA ASP A 82 8.03 -9.73 -14.19
C ASP A 82 6.95 -10.77 -13.87
N GLU A 83 7.29 -11.81 -13.08
CA GLU A 83 6.32 -12.81 -12.59
C GLU A 83 5.24 -12.18 -11.69
N ILE A 84 5.61 -11.19 -10.87
CA ILE A 84 4.64 -10.44 -10.04
C ILE A 84 3.67 -9.66 -10.92
N MET A 85 4.18 -8.94 -11.94
CA MET A 85 3.32 -8.17 -12.85
C MET A 85 2.35 -9.08 -13.63
N GLU A 86 2.78 -10.28 -14.03
CA GLU A 86 1.88 -11.29 -14.63
C GLU A 86 0.77 -11.74 -13.65
N GLU A 87 1.11 -11.95 -12.37
CA GLU A 87 0.10 -12.30 -11.34
C GLU A 87 -0.87 -11.15 -11.06
N VAL A 88 -0.38 -9.90 -11.03
CA VAL A 88 -1.23 -8.70 -10.90
C VAL A 88 -2.17 -8.59 -12.10
N GLN A 89 -1.66 -8.77 -13.33
CA GLN A 89 -2.49 -8.73 -14.54
C GLN A 89 -3.58 -9.82 -14.51
N LYS A 90 -3.24 -11.05 -14.11
CA LYS A 90 -4.24 -12.12 -13.95
C LYS A 90 -5.34 -11.76 -12.96
N SER A 91 -4.98 -11.14 -11.84
CA SER A 91 -5.98 -10.71 -10.85
C SER A 91 -6.85 -9.57 -11.39
N ILE A 92 -6.26 -8.60 -12.10
CA ILE A 92 -6.98 -7.54 -12.80
C ILE A 92 -8.01 -8.12 -13.78
N ASP A 93 -7.60 -9.08 -14.60
CA ASP A 93 -8.45 -9.71 -15.59
C ASP A 93 -9.56 -10.57 -14.95
N ASN A 94 -9.20 -11.38 -13.95
CA ASN A 94 -10.13 -12.30 -13.28
C ASN A 94 -11.25 -11.56 -12.56
N TYR A 95 -10.94 -10.44 -11.93
CA TYR A 95 -11.91 -9.64 -11.17
C TYR A 95 -12.39 -8.41 -11.93
N ASN A 96 -12.00 -8.26 -13.21
CA ASN A 96 -12.39 -7.13 -14.05
C ASN A 96 -12.16 -5.77 -13.37
N VAL A 97 -11.00 -5.61 -12.74
CA VAL A 97 -10.62 -4.40 -12.02
C VAL A 97 -10.66 -3.19 -12.95
N LYS A 98 -11.37 -2.15 -12.57
CA LYS A 98 -11.55 -0.92 -13.36
C LYS A 98 -10.80 0.28 -12.81
N ILE A 99 -10.49 0.23 -11.51
CA ILE A 99 -9.92 1.35 -10.78
C ILE A 99 -8.91 0.80 -9.79
N ALA A 100 -7.76 1.44 -9.69
CA ALA A 100 -6.79 1.24 -8.63
C ALA A 100 -6.84 2.42 -7.64
N TYR A 101 -6.63 2.15 -6.37
CA TYR A 101 -6.55 3.12 -5.30
C TYR A 101 -5.23 2.93 -4.56
N ALA A 102 -4.62 4.02 -4.09
CA ALA A 102 -3.46 3.99 -3.22
C ALA A 102 -3.41 5.27 -2.37
N TYR A 103 -2.78 5.24 -1.22
CA TYR A 103 -2.56 6.43 -0.40
C TYR A 103 -1.38 7.23 -0.95
N ASN A 104 -1.64 8.43 -1.51
CA ASN A 104 -0.68 9.19 -2.32
C ASN A 104 -0.32 8.47 -3.64
N SER A 105 -1.34 8.13 -4.41
CA SER A 105 -1.31 7.26 -5.59
C SER A 105 -0.23 7.60 -6.63
N GLN A 106 0.15 8.87 -6.75
CA GLN A 106 1.22 9.31 -7.66
C GLN A 106 2.57 8.63 -7.36
N PHE A 107 2.79 8.26 -6.10
CA PHE A 107 4.01 7.54 -5.74
C PHE A 107 3.99 6.12 -6.29
N ASP A 108 2.92 5.36 -6.07
CA ASP A 108 2.80 3.97 -6.54
C ASP A 108 2.77 3.88 -8.05
N GLU A 109 2.06 4.79 -8.74
CA GLU A 109 2.11 4.91 -10.20
C GLU A 109 3.54 5.08 -10.71
N LYS A 110 4.32 5.97 -10.07
CA LYS A 110 5.74 6.17 -10.38
C LYS A 110 6.57 4.91 -10.12
N VAL A 111 6.30 4.21 -9.01
CA VAL A 111 6.98 2.97 -8.66
C VAL A 111 6.74 1.89 -9.71
N PHE A 112 5.48 1.64 -10.09
CA PHE A 112 5.14 0.67 -11.13
C PHE A 112 5.80 1.02 -12.46
N LYS A 113 5.67 2.27 -12.91
CA LYS A 113 6.29 2.73 -14.15
C LYS A 113 7.80 2.53 -14.16
N PHE A 114 8.50 3.00 -13.10
CA PHE A 114 9.95 2.89 -12.99
C PHE A 114 10.42 1.43 -13.01
N ASN A 115 9.77 0.55 -12.22
CA ASN A 115 10.19 -0.85 -12.13
C ASN A 115 9.83 -1.65 -13.38
N CYS A 116 8.69 -1.39 -14.02
CA CYS A 116 8.33 -2.02 -15.29
C CYS A 116 9.35 -1.66 -16.40
N GLU A 117 9.75 -0.39 -16.50
CA GLU A 117 10.79 0.04 -17.43
C GLU A 117 12.15 -0.61 -17.12
N TRP A 118 12.54 -0.64 -15.83
CA TRP A 118 13.82 -1.20 -15.40
C TRP A 118 13.92 -2.71 -15.61
N PHE A 119 12.89 -3.45 -15.26
CA PHE A 119 12.85 -4.91 -15.40
C PHE A 119 12.35 -5.37 -16.77
N ARG A 120 11.98 -4.44 -17.66
CA ARG A 120 11.50 -4.68 -19.04
C ARG A 120 10.29 -5.59 -19.08
N THR A 121 9.29 -5.28 -18.28
CA THR A 121 7.99 -5.96 -18.26
C THR A 121 6.87 -4.98 -18.55
N GLU A 122 5.71 -5.47 -18.93
CA GLU A 122 4.52 -4.66 -19.12
C GLU A 122 4.00 -4.14 -17.78
N ASN A 123 3.40 -2.96 -17.80
CA ASN A 123 2.75 -2.38 -16.63
C ASN A 123 1.26 -2.75 -16.63
N PRO A 124 0.77 -3.61 -15.74
CA PRO A 124 -0.62 -4.03 -15.71
C PRO A 124 -1.60 -2.87 -15.39
N PHE A 125 -1.08 -1.76 -14.85
CA PHE A 125 -1.86 -0.57 -14.52
C PHE A 125 -1.83 0.50 -15.62
N ALA A 126 -1.24 0.24 -16.80
CA ALA A 126 -1.07 1.29 -17.83
C ALA A 126 -2.39 1.94 -18.28
N GLU A 127 -3.48 1.16 -18.30
CA GLU A 127 -4.82 1.62 -18.73
C GLU A 127 -5.81 1.73 -17.55
N ILE A 128 -5.35 1.52 -16.32
CA ILE A 128 -6.20 1.57 -15.12
C ILE A 128 -5.98 2.91 -14.41
N PRO A 129 -7.02 3.73 -14.24
CA PRO A 129 -6.91 4.98 -13.50
C PRO A 129 -6.61 4.73 -12.03
N PHE A 130 -5.71 5.53 -11.45
CA PHE A 130 -5.45 5.57 -10.03
C PHE A 130 -6.23 6.71 -9.37
N PHE A 131 -6.79 6.41 -8.19
CA PHE A 131 -7.40 7.40 -7.32
C PHE A 131 -6.64 7.49 -6.00
N ASP A 132 -6.44 8.74 -5.54
CA ASP A 132 -5.69 9.02 -4.32
C ASP A 132 -6.60 9.00 -3.09
N ILE A 133 -6.45 7.96 -2.26
CA ILE A 133 -7.19 7.80 -0.99
C ILE A 133 -6.88 8.96 -0.05
N ARG A 134 -5.64 9.46 -0.02
CA ARG A 134 -5.27 10.61 0.81
C ARG A 134 -6.06 11.86 0.44
N ALA A 135 -6.19 12.14 -0.86
CA ALA A 135 -6.95 13.29 -1.33
C ALA A 135 -8.44 13.17 -0.97
N TYR A 136 -8.99 11.96 -1.05
CA TYR A 136 -10.35 11.65 -0.61
C TYR A 136 -10.51 11.90 0.89
N PHE A 137 -9.64 11.32 1.72
CA PHE A 137 -9.65 11.48 3.17
C PHE A 137 -9.54 12.96 3.60
N ILE A 138 -8.57 13.70 3.03
CA ILE A 138 -8.41 15.14 3.30
C ILE A 138 -9.71 15.90 3.03
N ASN A 139 -10.37 15.62 1.91
CA ASN A 139 -11.64 16.27 1.58
C ASN A 139 -12.77 15.92 2.58
N ALA A 140 -12.79 14.70 3.10
CA ALA A 140 -13.76 14.27 4.09
C ALA A 140 -13.55 14.97 5.46
N VAL A 141 -12.28 15.18 5.87
CA VAL A 141 -11.98 15.67 7.23
C VAL A 141 -11.60 17.16 7.33
N LYS A 142 -11.38 17.87 6.21
CA LYS A 142 -10.88 19.26 6.19
C LYS A 142 -11.68 20.23 7.08
N ASP A 143 -12.99 20.04 7.15
CA ASP A 143 -13.91 20.86 7.94
C ASP A 143 -14.39 20.16 9.23
N SER A 144 -13.89 18.95 9.51
CA SER A 144 -14.28 18.16 10.69
C SER A 144 -13.64 18.73 11.96
N ASN A 145 -14.47 19.16 12.91
CA ASN A 145 -14.01 19.55 14.23
C ASN A 145 -13.55 18.36 15.05
N ASP A 146 -14.14 17.18 14.83
CA ASP A 146 -13.77 15.95 15.54
C ASP A 146 -12.35 15.50 15.14
N TYR A 147 -12.02 15.57 13.85
CA TYR A 147 -10.67 15.27 13.39
C TYR A 147 -9.61 16.24 13.94
N LYS A 148 -9.94 17.54 13.94
CA LYS A 148 -9.06 18.57 14.51
C LYS A 148 -8.84 18.32 15.99
N ALA A 149 -9.91 18.09 16.76
CA ALA A 149 -9.83 17.81 18.19
C ALA A 149 -9.03 16.52 18.48
N PHE A 150 -9.21 15.48 17.66
CA PHE A 150 -8.43 14.25 17.74
C PHE A 150 -6.93 14.52 17.53
N CYS A 151 -6.56 15.24 16.46
CA CYS A 151 -5.17 15.57 16.19
C CYS A 151 -4.56 16.47 17.29
N GLU A 152 -5.31 17.43 17.82
CA GLU A 152 -4.85 18.30 18.91
C GLU A 152 -4.63 17.51 20.21
N TYR A 153 -5.55 16.64 20.56
CA TYR A 153 -5.47 15.83 21.78
C TYR A 153 -4.27 14.87 21.76
N PHE A 154 -4.04 14.19 20.63
CA PHE A 154 -2.94 13.23 20.47
C PHE A 154 -1.66 13.84 19.90
N LYS A 155 -1.64 15.16 19.63
CA LYS A 155 -0.48 15.90 19.08
C LYS A 155 -0.01 15.38 17.73
N LEU A 156 -0.95 15.05 16.86
CA LEU A 156 -0.70 14.48 15.52
C LEU A 156 -0.56 15.60 14.49
N PHE A 157 0.64 16.19 14.42
CA PHE A 157 0.97 17.29 13.52
C PHE A 157 2.16 16.94 12.62
N THR A 158 2.20 17.57 11.45
CA THR A 158 3.39 17.58 10.59
C THR A 158 4.44 18.53 11.15
N ASP A 159 5.68 18.46 10.61
CA ASP A 159 6.76 19.39 10.96
C ASP A 159 6.40 20.87 10.70
N SER A 160 5.43 21.12 9.83
CA SER A 160 4.90 22.46 9.49
C SER A 160 3.67 22.86 10.34
N GLU A 161 3.44 22.16 11.45
CA GLU A 161 2.33 22.41 12.38
C GLU A 161 0.92 22.26 11.78
N ASN A 162 0.79 21.59 10.62
CA ASN A 162 -0.52 21.22 10.08
C ASN A 162 -0.98 19.89 10.68
N TYR A 163 -2.29 19.67 10.74
CA TYR A 163 -2.85 18.37 11.13
C TYR A 163 -2.28 17.26 10.22
N SER A 164 -1.79 16.20 10.84
CA SER A 164 -1.24 15.07 10.09
C SER A 164 -2.33 14.41 9.24
N THR A 165 -2.00 14.01 8.02
CA THR A 165 -2.88 13.26 7.11
C THR A 165 -2.12 12.09 6.51
N THR A 166 -1.27 11.42 7.29
CA THR A 166 -0.66 10.13 6.92
C THR A 166 -1.70 9.02 7.00
N ALA A 167 -1.48 7.88 6.31
CA ALA A 167 -2.36 6.73 6.38
C ALA A 167 -2.52 6.25 7.84
N GLU A 168 -1.43 6.17 8.59
CA GLU A 168 -1.47 5.83 10.02
C GLU A 168 -2.35 6.79 10.83
N THR A 169 -2.25 8.11 10.61
CA THR A 169 -3.08 9.09 11.34
C THR A 169 -4.56 8.99 10.95
N ALA A 170 -4.83 8.80 9.66
CA ALA A 170 -6.18 8.61 9.16
C ALA A 170 -6.83 7.37 9.78
N TYR A 171 -6.10 6.27 9.79
CA TYR A 171 -6.57 5.01 10.34
C TYR A 171 -6.78 5.08 11.86
N LYS A 172 -5.84 5.68 12.61
CA LYS A 172 -6.01 5.96 14.06
C LYS A 172 -7.31 6.69 14.37
N PHE A 173 -7.64 7.68 13.56
CA PHE A 173 -8.88 8.44 13.72
C PHE A 173 -10.13 7.57 13.47
N ILE A 174 -10.12 6.78 12.40
CA ILE A 174 -11.26 5.93 12.02
C ILE A 174 -11.55 4.87 13.09
N ILE A 175 -10.51 4.18 13.57
CA ILE A 175 -10.68 3.14 14.61
C ILE A 175 -10.73 3.71 16.03
N ASN A 176 -10.53 5.02 16.19
CA ASN A 176 -10.44 5.72 17.46
C ASN A 176 -9.40 5.10 18.43
N ASP A 177 -8.23 4.75 17.90
CA ASP A 177 -7.10 4.15 18.64
C ASP A 177 -5.78 4.84 18.26
N ASP A 178 -5.26 5.68 19.15
CA ASP A 178 -4.01 6.41 18.97
C ASP A 178 -2.75 5.53 19.14
N THR A 179 -2.92 4.34 19.70
CA THR A 179 -1.80 3.41 19.94
C THR A 179 -1.46 2.56 18.73
N PHE A 180 -2.31 2.56 17.70
CA PHE A 180 -2.04 1.85 16.45
C PHE A 180 -0.70 2.29 15.84
N VAL A 181 0.06 1.33 15.31
CA VAL A 181 1.32 1.57 14.60
C VAL A 181 1.30 0.80 13.30
N GLU A 182 1.50 1.49 12.21
CA GLU A 182 1.55 0.93 10.87
C GLU A 182 2.72 -0.06 10.72
N ALA A 183 2.45 -1.22 10.13
CA ALA A 183 3.45 -2.27 9.99
C ALA A 183 4.50 -1.98 8.92
N HIS A 184 4.16 -1.12 7.94
CA HIS A 184 4.95 -0.81 6.76
C HIS A 184 5.32 -2.09 5.99
N THR A 185 4.28 -2.82 5.61
CA THR A 185 4.37 -3.90 4.63
C THR A 185 3.20 -3.76 3.66
N ALA A 186 3.48 -3.85 2.37
CA ALA A 186 2.57 -3.43 1.33
C ALA A 186 1.15 -4.03 1.42
N LEU A 187 0.99 -5.28 1.86
CA LEU A 187 -0.36 -5.83 2.04
C LEU A 187 -1.06 -5.24 3.27
N ASN A 188 -0.37 -5.10 4.41
CA ASN A 188 -1.00 -4.52 5.59
C ASN A 188 -1.41 -3.07 5.33
N ASP A 189 -0.57 -2.32 4.60
CA ASP A 189 -0.85 -0.94 4.28
C ASP A 189 -2.02 -0.83 3.30
N SER A 190 -2.10 -1.72 2.28
CA SER A 190 -3.30 -1.84 1.41
C SER A 190 -4.58 -2.22 2.18
N GLU A 191 -4.48 -3.02 3.24
CA GLU A 191 -5.63 -3.37 4.10
C GLU A 191 -6.12 -2.15 4.89
N ILE A 192 -5.21 -1.38 5.49
CA ILE A 192 -5.51 -0.13 6.20
C ILE A 192 -6.11 0.91 5.25
N GLU A 193 -5.53 1.07 4.08
CA GLU A 193 -6.02 1.99 3.05
C GLU A 193 -7.42 1.61 2.55
N MET A 194 -7.72 0.32 2.48
CA MET A 194 -9.05 -0.18 2.15
C MET A 194 -10.07 0.20 3.22
N GLU A 195 -9.71 0.11 4.50
CA GLU A 195 -10.58 0.53 5.61
C GLU A 195 -10.74 2.06 5.69
N ILE A 196 -9.75 2.84 5.21
CA ILE A 196 -9.87 4.30 5.10
C ILE A 196 -10.84 4.68 3.96
N LEU A 197 -10.92 3.86 2.93
CA LEU A 197 -11.79 4.09 1.77
C LEU A 197 -13.25 3.71 2.05
N ASP A 198 -13.52 2.77 2.97
CA ASP A 198 -14.83 2.28 3.37
C ASP A 198 -15.57 3.31 4.26
#